data_9c375cb45a689265d40df3490201b563
#
_entry.id   9c375cb45a689265d40df3490201b563
#
_cell.length_a   1.000
_cell.length_b   1.000
_cell.length_c   1.000
_cell.angle_alpha   90.00
_cell.angle_beta   90.00
_cell.angle_gamma   90.00
#
_symmetry.space_group_name_H-M   'P 1'
#
loop_
_entity.id
_entity.type
_entity.pdbx_description
1 polymer ?
#
loop_
_entity_poly.entity_id
_entity_poly.type
_entity_poly.pdbx_seq_one_letter_code
_entity_poly.pdbx_strand_id
1 'polypeptide(L)'
;PLLTMTDTAFVGRYASDAVVSLAALGVATPLTDYPVNLFMFVTAGVTSIVSNGLAVREPKHDMERKVYGAMFISFVIGITLATLLVCFPDSLLSLLGVEKIGPLRDVAKKYVQIRGLAMPAAFLTGAGYASLVAREDTITPLMCVSLAAMTNVILDYVTVVTLKQGAIGAAWATSASLYVGAISIFAVLRRRKLFHIPPPAPSTQMISSSMSIIPTKEMCAPVMKFFAPITFLSFSILTLYVVLILQANAIGNVASAAHRIAGNVFTVCVLCGDPLVQVGQTMLPKYIAFTPKNDGKNARKMALIIQGMGYMVGIISASICFWLLYFGASGFTTDSSVIACAQSVVLPVFAATVANIVSKSLYGVMVAMKQLSFLAGLTAIGTSSFLAAVVAINKYLGPDTRYYALWWCLFSYYGIAVVVLTIRVATTRLVNKERYLS
;
A
#
# COMPACT_ATOMS: atom_id res chain seq x y z
N PRO A 1 -3.62 -8.17 3.31
CA PRO A 1 -4.81 -8.21 4.17
C PRO A 1 -5.45 -9.58 4.26
N LEU A 2 -5.70 -10.27 3.12
CA LEU A 2 -6.31 -11.61 3.17
C LEU A 2 -5.46 -12.61 3.96
N LEU A 3 -4.15 -12.63 3.75
CA LEU A 3 -3.22 -13.49 4.51
C LEU A 3 -3.26 -13.14 6.00
N THR A 4 -3.22 -11.86 6.36
CA THR A 4 -3.30 -11.42 7.76
C THR A 4 -4.62 -11.83 8.41
N MET A 5 -5.73 -11.82 7.63
CA MET A 5 -7.03 -12.33 8.12
C MET A 5 -6.98 -13.85 8.31
N THR A 6 -6.32 -14.58 7.42
CA THR A 6 -6.12 -16.03 7.54
C THR A 6 -5.31 -16.36 8.79
N ASP A 7 -4.15 -15.72 8.97
CA ASP A 7 -3.31 -15.87 10.16
C ASP A 7 -4.13 -15.63 11.45
N THR A 8 -4.92 -14.54 11.47
CA THR A 8 -5.77 -14.18 12.62
C THR A 8 -6.82 -15.26 12.90
N ALA A 9 -7.44 -15.81 11.85
CA ALA A 9 -8.44 -16.86 11.98
C ALA A 9 -7.83 -18.17 12.50
N PHE A 10 -6.67 -18.58 11.98
CA PHE A 10 -5.97 -19.77 12.48
C PHE A 10 -5.54 -19.60 13.95
N VAL A 11 -4.92 -18.47 14.28
CA VAL A 11 -4.47 -18.17 15.64
C VAL A 11 -5.65 -18.12 16.60
N GLY A 12 -6.73 -17.42 16.23
CA GLY A 12 -7.93 -17.28 17.08
C GLY A 12 -8.64 -18.59 17.36
N ARG A 13 -8.59 -19.55 16.42
CA ARG A 13 -9.31 -20.82 16.54
C ARG A 13 -8.48 -21.96 17.13
N TYR A 14 -7.16 -21.97 16.89
CA TYR A 14 -6.32 -23.13 17.16
C TYR A 14 -5.14 -22.87 18.12
N ALA A 15 -4.84 -21.61 18.47
CA ALA A 15 -3.78 -21.33 19.42
C ALA A 15 -4.18 -21.79 20.82
N SER A 16 -3.25 -22.37 21.56
CA SER A 16 -3.45 -22.78 22.96
C SER A 16 -3.77 -21.60 23.88
N ASP A 17 -3.23 -20.43 23.61
CA ASP A 17 -3.49 -19.16 24.28
C ASP A 17 -3.95 -18.12 23.24
N ALA A 18 -5.19 -18.33 22.73
CA ALA A 18 -5.72 -17.52 21.64
C ALA A 18 -5.84 -16.03 22.02
N VAL A 19 -6.19 -15.72 23.26
CA VAL A 19 -6.38 -14.32 23.71
C VAL A 19 -5.06 -13.56 23.68
N VAL A 20 -4.00 -14.11 24.25
CA VAL A 20 -2.66 -13.47 24.26
C VAL A 20 -2.08 -13.43 22.85
N SER A 21 -2.26 -14.51 22.07
CA SER A 21 -1.77 -14.56 20.70
C SER A 21 -2.47 -13.54 19.79
N LEU A 22 -3.79 -13.39 19.86
CA LEU A 22 -4.53 -12.39 19.10
C LEU A 22 -4.19 -10.96 19.52
N ALA A 23 -4.05 -10.73 20.83
CA ALA A 23 -3.62 -9.42 21.33
C ALA A 23 -2.20 -9.07 20.84
N ALA A 24 -1.28 -10.06 20.83
CA ALA A 24 0.06 -9.89 20.31
C ALA A 24 0.07 -9.56 18.81
N LEU A 25 -0.75 -10.25 18.00
CA LEU A 25 -0.94 -9.91 16.59
C LEU A 25 -1.46 -8.49 16.42
N GLY A 26 -2.44 -8.08 17.23
CA GLY A 26 -3.02 -6.73 17.15
C GLY A 26 -2.01 -5.60 17.33
N VAL A 27 -1.02 -5.81 18.20
CA VAL A 27 0.03 -4.80 18.47
C VAL A 27 1.23 -4.94 17.53
N ALA A 28 1.61 -6.16 17.18
CA ALA A 28 2.84 -6.43 16.43
C ALA A 28 2.66 -6.26 14.91
N THR A 29 1.49 -6.59 14.35
CA THR A 29 1.21 -6.48 12.91
C THR A 29 1.38 -5.05 12.38
N PRO A 30 0.91 -3.99 13.04
CA PRO A 30 1.15 -2.62 12.60
C PRO A 30 2.64 -2.27 12.48
N LEU A 31 3.49 -2.77 13.40
CA LEU A 31 4.93 -2.52 13.37
C LEU A 31 5.62 -3.14 12.15
N THR A 32 5.05 -4.19 11.59
CA THR A 32 5.63 -4.90 10.44
C THR A 32 4.98 -4.48 9.10
N ASP A 33 3.69 -4.17 9.07
CA ASP A 33 2.97 -3.91 7.83
C ASP A 33 2.94 -2.42 7.45
N TYR A 34 2.85 -1.49 8.42
CA TYR A 34 2.84 -0.05 8.13
C TYR A 34 4.15 0.46 7.50
N PRO A 35 5.35 0.02 7.92
CA PRO A 35 6.58 0.40 7.23
C PRO A 35 6.57 0.01 5.75
N VAL A 36 6.03 -1.17 5.39
CA VAL A 36 5.91 -1.59 3.98
C VAL A 36 5.07 -0.61 3.18
N ASN A 37 3.95 -0.14 3.74
CA ASN A 37 3.10 0.87 3.10
C ASN A 37 3.79 2.24 3.01
N LEU A 38 4.56 2.65 4.01
CA LEU A 38 5.28 3.92 4.01
C LEU A 38 6.33 3.98 2.89
N PHE A 39 6.97 2.85 2.58
CA PHE A 39 7.99 2.75 1.54
C PHE A 39 7.45 2.34 0.15
N MET A 40 6.13 2.50 -0.09
CA MET A 40 5.51 2.21 -1.40
C MET A 40 6.10 3.04 -2.56
N PHE A 41 6.87 4.10 -2.28
CA PHE A 41 7.53 4.88 -3.31
C PHE A 41 8.47 4.04 -4.19
N VAL A 42 9.03 2.96 -3.64
CA VAL A 42 9.91 2.07 -4.41
C VAL A 42 9.12 1.38 -5.51
N THR A 43 7.98 0.78 -5.18
CA THR A 43 7.12 0.09 -6.15
C THR A 43 6.58 1.06 -7.20
N ALA A 44 6.08 2.23 -6.78
CA ALA A 44 5.59 3.26 -7.67
C ALA A 44 6.72 3.82 -8.57
N GLY A 45 7.92 4.02 -8.00
CA GLY A 45 9.10 4.44 -8.74
C GLY A 45 9.52 3.44 -9.80
N VAL A 46 9.61 2.15 -9.46
CA VAL A 46 9.93 1.06 -10.42
C VAL A 46 8.89 0.99 -11.52
N THR A 47 7.60 0.98 -11.19
CA THR A 47 6.53 0.95 -12.18
C THR A 47 6.64 2.13 -13.15
N SER A 48 6.82 3.35 -12.62
CA SER A 48 6.92 4.56 -13.44
C SER A 48 8.16 4.55 -14.33
N ILE A 49 9.34 4.19 -13.79
CA ILE A 49 10.60 4.15 -14.54
C ILE A 49 10.52 3.14 -15.68
N VAL A 50 10.05 1.92 -15.41
CA VAL A 50 9.97 0.86 -16.42
C VAL A 50 8.92 1.19 -17.48
N SER A 51 7.72 1.66 -17.09
CA SER A 51 6.67 2.03 -18.04
C SER A 51 7.07 3.19 -18.94
N ASN A 52 7.69 4.22 -18.37
CA ASN A 52 8.18 5.36 -19.16
C ASN A 52 9.33 4.94 -20.09
N GLY A 53 10.27 4.13 -19.60
CA GLY A 53 11.38 3.62 -20.43
C GLY A 53 10.88 2.81 -21.64
N LEU A 54 9.88 1.94 -21.41
CA LEU A 54 9.24 1.21 -22.51
C LEU A 54 8.51 2.13 -23.49
N ALA A 55 7.83 3.15 -23.00
CA ALA A 55 7.08 4.09 -23.82
C ALA A 55 7.99 4.92 -24.74
N VAL A 56 9.19 5.32 -24.29
CA VAL A 56 10.16 6.07 -25.09
C VAL A 56 11.16 5.16 -25.84
N ARG A 57 11.00 3.84 -25.76
CA ARG A 57 11.91 2.83 -26.33
C ARG A 57 13.34 3.00 -25.83
N GLU A 58 13.50 3.23 -24.53
CA GLU A 58 14.81 3.35 -23.90
C GLU A 58 15.64 2.08 -24.12
N PRO A 59 16.98 2.19 -24.32
CA PRO A 59 17.85 1.02 -24.44
C PRO A 59 17.67 0.05 -23.27
N LYS A 60 17.56 -1.24 -23.56
CA LYS A 60 17.30 -2.29 -22.56
C LYS A 60 18.31 -2.24 -21.41
N HIS A 61 19.58 -2.01 -21.71
CA HIS A 61 20.66 -1.92 -20.73
C HIS A 61 20.46 -0.79 -19.72
N ASP A 62 20.01 0.39 -20.14
CA ASP A 62 19.81 1.53 -19.24
C ASP A 62 18.62 1.29 -18.32
N MET A 63 17.56 0.68 -18.83
CA MET A 63 16.40 0.29 -18.06
C MET A 63 16.73 -0.81 -17.01
N GLU A 64 17.55 -1.80 -17.40
CA GLU A 64 18.03 -2.84 -16.47
C GLU A 64 18.85 -2.26 -15.33
N ARG A 65 19.71 -1.29 -15.60
CA ARG A 65 20.51 -0.58 -14.59
C ARG A 65 19.62 0.16 -13.58
N LYS A 66 18.55 0.85 -14.04
CA LYS A 66 17.61 1.55 -13.17
C LYS A 66 16.82 0.58 -12.29
N VAL A 67 16.37 -0.57 -12.85
CA VAL A 67 15.71 -1.63 -12.08
C VAL A 67 16.64 -2.23 -11.04
N TYR A 68 17.91 -2.45 -11.40
CA TYR A 68 18.92 -2.91 -10.45
C TYR A 68 19.09 -1.94 -9.27
N GLY A 69 19.23 -0.64 -9.56
CA GLY A 69 19.32 0.40 -8.52
C GLY A 69 18.08 0.40 -7.59
N ALA A 70 16.89 0.23 -8.15
CA ALA A 70 15.65 0.15 -7.38
C ALA A 70 15.60 -1.11 -6.48
N MET A 71 16.02 -2.26 -6.99
CA MET A 71 16.09 -3.49 -6.19
C MET A 71 17.13 -3.38 -5.07
N PHE A 72 18.24 -2.71 -5.33
CA PHE A 72 19.25 -2.44 -4.29
C PHE A 72 18.70 -1.52 -3.20
N ILE A 73 18.01 -0.44 -3.55
CA ILE A 73 17.34 0.44 -2.58
C ILE A 73 16.34 -0.37 -1.74
N SER A 74 15.52 -1.22 -2.39
CA SER A 74 14.57 -2.11 -1.72
C SER A 74 15.25 -3.01 -0.71
N PHE A 75 16.38 -3.60 -1.09
CA PHE A 75 17.17 -4.47 -0.22
C PHE A 75 17.73 -3.71 0.99
N VAL A 76 18.31 -2.53 0.76
CA VAL A 76 18.86 -1.68 1.83
C VAL A 76 17.76 -1.25 2.81
N ILE A 77 16.61 -0.80 2.33
CA ILE A 77 15.46 -0.46 3.17
C ILE A 77 15.02 -1.68 3.97
N GLY A 78 14.90 -2.84 3.30
CA GLY A 78 14.50 -4.09 3.93
C GLY A 78 15.45 -4.51 5.05
N ILE A 79 16.77 -4.44 4.82
CA ILE A 79 17.80 -4.74 5.84
C ILE A 79 17.75 -3.73 6.99
N THR A 80 17.60 -2.45 6.70
CA THR A 80 17.51 -1.40 7.74
C THR A 80 16.31 -1.65 8.65
N LEU A 81 15.15 -1.93 8.07
CA LEU A 81 13.95 -2.25 8.83
C LEU A 81 14.08 -3.58 9.59
N ALA A 82 14.69 -4.60 8.98
CA ALA A 82 14.99 -5.86 9.65
C ALA A 82 15.83 -5.63 10.90
N THR A 83 16.91 -4.87 10.78
CA THR A 83 17.79 -4.53 11.89
C THR A 83 17.03 -3.77 13.00
N LEU A 84 16.19 -2.79 12.61
CA LEU A 84 15.39 -2.03 13.57
C LEU A 84 14.41 -2.93 14.34
N LEU A 85 13.67 -3.79 13.62
CA LEU A 85 12.65 -4.67 14.22
C LEU A 85 13.27 -5.81 15.06
N VAL A 86 14.43 -6.31 14.66
CA VAL A 86 15.12 -7.42 15.37
C VAL A 86 15.88 -6.92 16.59
N CYS A 87 16.60 -5.78 16.46
CA CYS A 87 17.46 -5.27 17.53
C CYS A 87 16.72 -4.41 18.56
N PHE A 88 15.65 -3.71 18.16
CA PHE A 88 14.95 -2.75 19.02
C PHE A 88 13.44 -3.04 19.21
N PRO A 89 13.00 -4.31 19.30
CA PRO A 89 11.57 -4.64 19.41
C PRO A 89 10.96 -4.09 20.70
N ASP A 90 11.72 -4.11 21.80
CA ASP A 90 11.25 -3.62 23.10
C ASP A 90 10.93 -2.13 23.10
N SER A 91 11.78 -1.32 22.45
CA SER A 91 11.57 0.12 22.32
C SER A 91 10.33 0.42 21.46
N LEU A 92 10.17 -0.30 20.36
CA LEU A 92 9.03 -0.14 19.46
C LEU A 92 7.70 -0.54 20.11
N LEU A 93 7.67 -1.65 20.84
CA LEU A 93 6.49 -2.09 21.60
C LEU A 93 6.14 -1.11 22.72
N SER A 94 7.14 -0.54 23.41
CA SER A 94 6.91 0.47 24.44
C SER A 94 6.34 1.76 23.86
N LEU A 95 6.70 2.14 22.63
CA LEU A 95 6.14 3.30 21.93
C LEU A 95 4.63 3.10 21.63
N LEU A 96 4.20 1.85 21.45
CA LEU A 96 2.79 1.50 21.28
C LEU A 96 2.03 1.29 22.60
N GLY A 97 2.67 1.58 23.75
CA GLY A 97 2.03 1.49 25.06
C GLY A 97 1.90 0.05 25.60
N VAL A 98 2.65 -0.91 25.05
CA VAL A 98 2.65 -2.29 25.59
C VAL A 98 3.41 -2.30 26.90
N GLU A 99 2.81 -2.90 27.94
CA GLU A 99 3.43 -3.05 29.27
C GLU A 99 4.83 -3.68 29.18
N LYS A 100 5.73 -3.25 30.05
CA LYS A 100 7.16 -3.65 30.00
C LYS A 100 7.39 -5.13 30.33
N ILE A 101 6.47 -5.79 31.03
CA ILE A 101 6.59 -7.17 31.47
C ILE A 101 5.24 -7.86 31.27
N GLY A 102 5.23 -9.07 30.71
CA GLY A 102 4.04 -9.88 30.59
C GLY A 102 4.05 -10.80 29.35
N PRO A 103 3.22 -11.85 29.33
CA PRO A 103 3.18 -12.84 28.27
C PRO A 103 2.83 -12.23 26.90
N LEU A 104 2.00 -11.18 26.87
CA LEU A 104 1.69 -10.42 25.65
C LEU A 104 2.96 -9.84 25.00
N ARG A 105 3.82 -9.23 25.82
CA ARG A 105 5.06 -8.61 25.33
C ARG A 105 6.01 -9.64 24.77
N ASP A 106 6.17 -10.77 25.45
CA ASP A 106 7.11 -11.82 25.02
C ASP A 106 6.70 -12.42 23.68
N VAL A 107 5.42 -12.66 23.49
CA VAL A 107 4.86 -13.16 22.22
C VAL A 107 4.99 -12.10 21.12
N ALA A 108 4.61 -10.85 21.41
CA ALA A 108 4.67 -9.75 20.44
C ALA A 108 6.12 -9.45 20.02
N LYS A 109 7.07 -9.48 20.96
CA LYS A 109 8.50 -9.31 20.70
C LYS A 109 9.03 -10.36 19.74
N LYS A 110 8.79 -11.64 20.00
CA LYS A 110 9.19 -12.74 19.11
C LYS A 110 8.55 -12.62 17.74
N TYR A 111 7.25 -12.27 17.69
CA TYR A 111 6.54 -12.04 16.44
C TYR A 111 7.21 -10.95 15.60
N VAL A 112 7.47 -9.77 16.20
CA VAL A 112 8.11 -8.63 15.52
C VAL A 112 9.50 -9.01 15.02
N GLN A 113 10.29 -9.73 15.81
CA GLN A 113 11.62 -10.18 15.41
C GLN A 113 11.59 -11.12 14.21
N ILE A 114 10.71 -12.13 14.23
CA ILE A 114 10.57 -13.10 13.14
C ILE A 114 10.08 -12.41 11.86
N ARG A 115 9.06 -11.57 11.96
CA ARG A 115 8.55 -10.78 10.83
C ARG A 115 9.56 -9.77 10.32
N GLY A 116 10.36 -9.19 11.23
CA GLY A 116 11.46 -8.31 10.89
C GLY A 116 12.48 -8.95 9.94
N LEU A 117 12.84 -10.21 10.19
CA LEU A 117 13.76 -10.96 9.31
C LEU A 117 13.24 -11.08 7.86
N ALA A 118 11.93 -11.03 7.65
CA ALA A 118 11.33 -11.15 6.31
C ALA A 118 11.23 -9.81 5.55
N MET A 119 11.59 -8.66 6.16
CA MET A 119 11.51 -7.35 5.51
C MET A 119 12.29 -7.28 4.19
N PRO A 120 13.54 -7.77 4.09
CA PRO A 120 14.26 -7.74 2.81
C PRO A 120 13.52 -8.48 1.70
N ALA A 121 12.93 -9.63 2.01
CA ALA A 121 12.14 -10.40 1.05
C ALA A 121 10.87 -9.65 0.61
N ALA A 122 10.15 -9.01 1.53
CA ALA A 122 8.95 -8.23 1.24
C ALA A 122 9.24 -7.08 0.26
N PHE A 123 10.30 -6.29 0.52
CA PHE A 123 10.67 -5.16 -0.33
C PHE A 123 11.19 -5.60 -1.70
N LEU A 124 12.02 -6.63 -1.78
CA LEU A 124 12.50 -7.17 -3.05
C LEU A 124 11.35 -7.71 -3.90
N THR A 125 10.40 -8.40 -3.27
CA THR A 125 9.19 -8.90 -3.93
C THR A 125 8.37 -7.76 -4.53
N GLY A 126 8.14 -6.68 -3.76
CA GLY A 126 7.42 -5.49 -4.22
C GLY A 126 8.06 -4.84 -5.45
N ALA A 127 9.38 -4.62 -5.43
CA ALA A 127 10.11 -4.05 -6.57
C ALA A 127 10.09 -4.99 -7.80
N GLY A 128 10.21 -6.29 -7.58
CA GLY A 128 10.14 -7.28 -8.65
C GLY A 128 8.75 -7.33 -9.31
N TYR A 129 7.68 -7.32 -8.53
CA TYR A 129 6.31 -7.24 -9.04
C TYR A 129 6.08 -5.98 -9.85
N ALA A 130 6.49 -4.83 -9.31
CA ALA A 130 6.37 -3.55 -10.00
C ALA A 130 7.04 -3.57 -11.37
N SER A 131 8.22 -4.20 -11.49
CA SER A 131 8.94 -4.34 -12.75
C SER A 131 8.19 -5.18 -13.78
N LEU A 132 7.51 -6.26 -13.38
CA LEU A 132 6.71 -7.10 -14.27
C LEU A 132 5.40 -6.43 -14.67
N VAL A 133 4.67 -5.88 -13.69
CA VAL A 133 3.40 -5.18 -13.94
C VAL A 133 3.62 -3.98 -14.88
N ALA A 134 4.72 -3.24 -14.72
CA ALA A 134 5.08 -2.15 -15.63
C ALA A 134 5.30 -2.60 -17.09
N ARG A 135 5.58 -3.88 -17.31
CA ARG A 135 5.70 -4.53 -18.62
C ARG A 135 4.39 -5.19 -19.09
N GLU A 136 3.27 -4.87 -18.41
CA GLU A 136 1.94 -5.44 -18.66
C GLU A 136 1.83 -6.96 -18.38
N ASP A 137 2.81 -7.54 -17.71
CA ASP A 137 2.73 -8.91 -17.22
C ASP A 137 2.10 -8.93 -15.83
N THR A 138 0.81 -9.18 -15.78
CA THR A 138 0.05 -9.28 -14.52
C THR A 138 -0.14 -10.73 -14.06
N ILE A 139 0.00 -11.69 -14.98
CA ILE A 139 -0.21 -13.12 -14.70
C ILE A 139 0.94 -13.68 -13.88
N THR A 140 2.18 -13.37 -14.24
CA THR A 140 3.37 -13.89 -13.53
C THR A 140 3.43 -13.43 -12.07
N PRO A 141 3.25 -12.14 -11.73
CA PRO A 141 3.13 -11.71 -10.33
C PRO A 141 1.98 -12.41 -9.59
N LEU A 142 0.82 -12.58 -10.24
CA LEU A 142 -0.31 -13.30 -9.65
C LEU A 142 0.06 -14.73 -9.29
N MET A 143 0.74 -15.47 -10.18
CA MET A 143 1.20 -16.84 -9.90
C MET A 143 2.19 -16.90 -8.73
N CYS A 144 3.15 -15.95 -8.67
CA CYS A 144 4.11 -15.87 -7.57
C CYS A 144 3.44 -15.55 -6.24
N VAL A 145 2.47 -14.60 -6.22
CA VAL A 145 1.68 -14.27 -5.03
C VAL A 145 0.82 -15.45 -4.60
N SER A 146 0.18 -16.14 -5.54
CA SER A 146 -0.62 -17.33 -5.24
C SER A 146 0.22 -18.44 -4.63
N LEU A 147 1.43 -18.68 -5.16
CA LEU A 147 2.37 -19.65 -4.59
C LEU A 147 2.76 -19.27 -3.15
N ALA A 148 3.09 -18.02 -2.91
CA ALA A 148 3.40 -17.52 -1.57
C ALA A 148 2.20 -17.66 -0.62
N ALA A 149 0.99 -17.33 -1.10
CA ALA A 149 -0.24 -17.47 -0.31
C ALA A 149 -0.55 -18.92 0.06
N MET A 150 -0.43 -19.85 -0.89
CA MET A 150 -0.60 -21.28 -0.62
C MET A 150 0.44 -21.78 0.39
N THR A 151 1.71 -21.36 0.25
CA THR A 151 2.77 -21.69 1.20
C THR A 151 2.43 -21.17 2.60
N ASN A 152 1.92 -19.93 2.72
CA ASN A 152 1.51 -19.37 4.01
C ASN A 152 0.41 -20.21 4.67
N VAL A 153 -0.68 -20.51 3.94
CA VAL A 153 -1.80 -21.31 4.48
C VAL A 153 -1.34 -22.71 4.92
N ILE A 154 -0.50 -23.37 4.14
CA ILE A 154 0.05 -24.69 4.49
C ILE A 154 0.92 -24.60 5.75
N LEU A 155 1.79 -23.59 5.82
CA LEU A 155 2.66 -23.41 6.97
C LEU A 155 1.90 -22.97 8.22
N ASP A 156 0.83 -22.16 8.10
CA ASP A 156 -0.05 -21.82 9.21
C ASP A 156 -0.72 -23.06 9.78
N TYR A 157 -1.23 -23.95 8.91
CA TYR A 157 -1.77 -25.21 9.36
C TYR A 157 -0.73 -26.04 10.14
N VAL A 158 0.50 -26.14 9.64
CA VAL A 158 1.57 -26.88 10.32
C VAL A 158 1.98 -26.21 11.63
N THR A 159 2.27 -24.91 11.62
CA THR A 159 2.87 -24.23 12.77
C THR A 159 1.84 -23.86 13.83
N VAL A 160 0.64 -23.43 13.44
CA VAL A 160 -0.40 -23.00 14.38
C VAL A 160 -1.26 -24.15 14.84
N VAL A 161 -1.72 -25.03 13.90
CA VAL A 161 -2.65 -26.12 14.24
C VAL A 161 -1.91 -27.34 14.78
N THR A 162 -0.86 -27.79 14.05
CA THR A 162 -0.15 -29.03 14.41
C THR A 162 0.86 -28.81 15.53
N LEU A 163 1.73 -27.79 15.40
CA LEU A 163 2.77 -27.49 16.37
C LEU A 163 2.30 -26.59 17.52
N LYS A 164 1.07 -26.04 17.45
CA LYS A 164 0.43 -25.19 18.46
C LYS A 164 1.26 -23.96 18.89
N GLN A 165 2.04 -23.40 17.97
CA GLN A 165 2.92 -22.26 18.25
C GLN A 165 2.20 -20.89 18.28
N GLY A 166 0.87 -20.85 18.06
CA GLY A 166 0.07 -19.62 18.11
C GLY A 166 0.60 -18.52 17.19
N ALA A 167 0.66 -17.28 17.69
CA ALA A 167 1.12 -16.13 16.92
C ALA A 167 2.56 -16.27 16.41
N ILE A 168 3.44 -16.95 17.13
CA ILE A 168 4.84 -17.18 16.72
C ILE A 168 4.88 -18.10 15.49
N GLY A 169 4.01 -19.13 15.46
CA GLY A 169 3.85 -20.00 14.30
C GLY A 169 3.39 -19.26 13.06
N ALA A 170 2.39 -18.39 13.19
CA ALA A 170 1.91 -17.52 12.12
C ALA A 170 3.02 -16.56 11.61
N ALA A 171 3.86 -16.02 12.51
CA ALA A 171 5.00 -15.20 12.11
C ALA A 171 6.00 -15.98 11.22
N TRP A 172 6.30 -17.22 11.56
CA TRP A 172 7.18 -18.09 10.74
C TRP A 172 6.55 -18.43 9.39
N ALA A 173 5.25 -18.78 9.38
CA ALA A 173 4.51 -19.10 8.16
C ALA A 173 4.53 -17.94 7.18
N THR A 174 4.18 -16.74 7.66
CA THR A 174 4.16 -15.53 6.82
C THR A 174 5.58 -15.13 6.38
N SER A 175 6.57 -15.22 7.24
CA SER A 175 7.95 -14.90 6.88
C SER A 175 8.50 -15.84 5.81
N ALA A 176 8.29 -17.15 5.95
CA ALA A 176 8.69 -18.15 4.95
C ALA A 176 7.97 -17.93 3.61
N SER A 177 6.69 -17.62 3.62
CA SER A 177 5.92 -17.34 2.40
C SER A 177 6.43 -16.10 1.65
N LEU A 178 6.87 -15.06 2.35
CA LEU A 178 7.50 -13.88 1.75
C LEU A 178 8.82 -14.24 1.05
N TYR A 179 9.64 -15.11 1.64
CA TYR A 179 10.85 -15.61 0.98
C TYR A 179 10.54 -16.47 -0.24
N VAL A 180 9.52 -17.32 -0.20
CA VAL A 180 9.06 -18.09 -1.38
C VAL A 180 8.62 -17.12 -2.49
N GLY A 181 7.88 -16.07 -2.15
CA GLY A 181 7.51 -15.01 -3.09
C GLY A 181 8.73 -14.31 -3.69
N ALA A 182 9.70 -13.91 -2.87
CA ALA A 182 10.93 -13.26 -3.31
C ALA A 182 11.77 -14.17 -4.23
N ILE A 183 11.94 -15.43 -3.87
CA ILE A 183 12.71 -16.39 -4.67
C ILE A 183 12.01 -16.65 -6.01
N SER A 184 10.69 -16.83 -6.01
CA SER A 184 9.93 -17.07 -7.24
C SER A 184 10.00 -15.90 -8.21
N ILE A 185 9.81 -14.67 -7.72
CA ILE A 185 9.88 -13.46 -8.57
C ILE A 185 11.31 -13.25 -9.11
N PHE A 186 12.32 -13.44 -8.26
CA PHE A 186 13.72 -13.31 -8.66
C PHE A 186 14.11 -14.34 -9.73
N ALA A 187 13.67 -15.60 -9.56
CA ALA A 187 13.88 -16.66 -10.55
C ALA A 187 13.26 -16.31 -11.92
N VAL A 188 12.06 -15.73 -11.92
CA VAL A 188 11.41 -15.25 -13.15
C VAL A 188 12.19 -14.12 -13.79
N LEU A 189 12.54 -13.09 -13.03
CA LEU A 189 13.29 -11.95 -13.56
C LEU A 189 14.63 -12.37 -14.17
N ARG A 190 15.32 -13.32 -13.52
CA ARG A 190 16.59 -13.88 -14.03
C ARG A 190 16.38 -14.70 -15.31
N ARG A 191 15.38 -15.62 -15.33
CA ARG A 191 15.07 -16.46 -16.51
C ARG A 191 14.71 -15.63 -17.73
N ARG A 192 13.96 -14.53 -17.52
CA ARG A 192 13.54 -13.62 -18.60
C ARG A 192 14.61 -12.59 -18.98
N LYS A 193 15.78 -12.64 -18.37
CA LYS A 193 16.88 -11.68 -18.56
C LYS A 193 16.41 -10.22 -18.35
N LEU A 194 15.54 -10.02 -17.37
CA LEU A 194 15.03 -8.69 -16.97
C LEU A 194 15.81 -8.12 -15.80
N PHE A 195 16.68 -8.92 -15.21
CA PHE A 195 17.57 -8.57 -14.14
C PHE A 195 18.97 -9.05 -14.49
N HIS A 196 19.84 -8.12 -14.78
CA HIS A 196 21.27 -8.36 -15.00
C HIS A 196 22.04 -7.45 -14.05
N ILE A 197 23.09 -7.98 -13.42
CA ILE A 197 24.07 -7.13 -12.74
C ILE A 197 24.85 -6.44 -13.85
N PRO A 198 24.68 -5.13 -14.08
CA PRO A 198 25.34 -4.50 -15.20
C PRO A 198 26.85 -4.57 -14.99
N PRO A 199 27.63 -4.91 -16.04
CA PRO A 199 29.07 -4.72 -15.98
C PRO A 199 29.37 -3.23 -15.74
N PRO A 200 30.49 -2.89 -15.08
CA PRO A 200 30.86 -1.49 -14.88
C PRO A 200 30.89 -0.77 -16.24
N ALA A 201 30.36 0.46 -16.26
CA ALA A 201 30.39 1.26 -17.49
C ALA A 201 31.84 1.35 -17.99
N PRO A 202 32.08 1.27 -19.30
CA PRO A 202 33.38 1.50 -19.86
C PRO A 202 33.72 3.01 -19.73
N SER A 203 34.11 3.42 -18.55
CA SER A 203 34.70 4.74 -18.34
C SER A 203 36.19 4.61 -18.59
N THR A 204 36.70 5.48 -19.41
CA THR A 204 38.11 5.64 -19.86
C THR A 204 39.05 6.01 -18.70
N GLN A 205 38.96 5.31 -17.58
CA GLN A 205 39.92 5.39 -16.48
C GLN A 205 40.08 4.01 -15.85
N MET A 206 41.11 3.31 -16.33
CA MET A 206 41.70 2.16 -15.66
C MET A 206 42.21 2.55 -14.29
N ILE A 207 41.44 2.29 -13.23
CA ILE A 207 42.01 1.97 -11.88
C ILE A 207 40.97 1.11 -11.14
N SER A 208 41.37 -0.14 -10.87
CA SER A 208 40.70 -1.17 -10.09
C SER A 208 39.32 -1.64 -10.59
N SER A 209 39.34 -2.70 -11.38
CA SER A 209 38.22 -3.54 -11.77
C SER A 209 37.74 -4.40 -10.59
N SER A 210 37.22 -3.80 -9.54
CA SER A 210 36.35 -4.51 -8.62
C SER A 210 34.93 -4.36 -9.13
N MET A 211 34.29 -5.47 -9.48
CA MET A 211 32.88 -5.58 -9.83
C MET A 211 32.08 -4.98 -8.69
N SER A 212 31.76 -3.68 -8.78
CA SER A 212 31.06 -2.96 -7.71
C SER A 212 29.60 -3.43 -7.69
N ILE A 213 29.26 -4.25 -6.72
CA ILE A 213 27.88 -4.66 -6.41
C ILE A 213 27.05 -3.44 -6.00
N ILE A 214 27.70 -2.35 -5.59
CA ILE A 214 27.02 -1.12 -5.16
C ILE A 214 26.65 -0.30 -6.40
N PRO A 215 25.35 0.00 -6.62
CA PRO A 215 24.91 0.79 -7.75
C PRO A 215 25.39 2.23 -7.64
N THR A 216 25.63 2.85 -8.80
CA THR A 216 26.01 4.27 -8.86
C THR A 216 24.82 5.17 -8.49
N LYS A 217 25.10 6.41 -8.11
CA LYS A 217 24.07 7.42 -7.81
C LYS A 217 23.08 7.59 -8.98
N GLU A 218 23.54 7.49 -10.21
CA GLU A 218 22.72 7.61 -11.41
C GLU A 218 21.68 6.49 -11.55
N MET A 219 21.97 5.29 -11.04
CA MET A 219 21.04 4.17 -11.04
C MET A 219 19.95 4.31 -9.97
N CYS A 220 20.27 4.93 -8.83
CA CYS A 220 19.36 5.10 -7.70
C CYS A 220 18.53 6.39 -7.77
N ALA A 221 19.08 7.47 -8.34
CA ALA A 221 18.46 8.79 -8.37
C ALA A 221 17.04 8.80 -8.99
N PRO A 222 16.73 8.05 -10.07
CA PRO A 222 15.39 8.02 -10.64
C PRO A 222 14.32 7.53 -9.66
N VAL A 223 14.64 6.50 -8.85
CA VAL A 223 13.71 5.97 -7.82
C VAL A 223 13.58 6.95 -6.66
N MET A 224 14.68 7.57 -6.24
CA MET A 224 14.70 8.52 -5.14
C MET A 224 13.89 9.80 -5.41
N LYS A 225 13.66 10.17 -6.68
CA LYS A 225 12.75 11.28 -7.04
C LYS A 225 11.31 11.03 -6.54
N PHE A 226 10.91 9.77 -6.34
CA PHE A 226 9.60 9.39 -5.83
C PHE A 226 9.53 9.35 -4.30
N PHE A 227 10.68 9.36 -3.61
CA PHE A 227 10.74 9.17 -2.15
C PHE A 227 9.91 10.21 -1.40
N ALA A 228 10.29 11.47 -1.43
CA ALA A 228 9.65 12.50 -0.62
C ALA A 228 8.15 12.68 -0.94
N PRO A 229 7.71 12.81 -2.23
CA PRO A 229 6.30 12.99 -2.52
C PRO A 229 5.42 11.80 -2.11
N ILE A 230 5.85 10.57 -2.42
CA ILE A 230 5.00 9.39 -2.15
C ILE A 230 5.01 9.02 -0.67
N THR A 231 6.15 9.13 0.02
CA THR A 231 6.22 8.92 1.48
C THR A 231 5.34 9.94 2.19
N PHE A 232 5.37 11.21 1.79
CA PHE A 232 4.51 12.24 2.33
C PHE A 232 3.03 11.93 2.10
N LEU A 233 2.65 11.47 0.90
CA LEU A 233 1.29 11.04 0.57
C LEU A 233 0.84 9.87 1.46
N SER A 234 1.68 8.84 1.59
CA SER A 234 1.37 7.66 2.41
C SER A 234 1.20 8.03 3.89
N PHE A 235 2.08 8.90 4.42
CA PHE A 235 1.99 9.41 5.78
C PHE A 235 0.71 10.22 6.00
N SER A 236 0.35 11.09 5.06
CA SER A 236 -0.87 11.90 5.13
C SER A 236 -2.13 11.03 5.17
N ILE A 237 -2.21 10.02 4.29
CA ILE A 237 -3.35 9.08 4.27
C ILE A 237 -3.42 8.30 5.59
N LEU A 238 -2.28 7.83 6.10
CA LEU A 238 -2.23 7.14 7.40
C LEU A 238 -2.75 8.04 8.53
N THR A 239 -2.38 9.32 8.52
CA THR A 239 -2.85 10.31 9.49
C THR A 239 -4.37 10.43 9.50
N LEU A 240 -5.03 10.43 8.32
CA LEU A 240 -6.50 10.49 8.24
C LEU A 240 -7.14 9.32 8.98
N TYR A 241 -6.67 8.10 8.72
CA TYR A 241 -7.24 6.89 9.36
C TYR A 241 -6.96 6.84 10.86
N VAL A 242 -5.75 7.21 11.29
CA VAL A 242 -5.41 7.27 12.72
C VAL A 242 -6.28 8.30 13.45
N VAL A 243 -6.48 9.48 12.87
CA VAL A 243 -7.34 10.51 13.44
C VAL A 243 -8.79 10.02 13.56
N LEU A 244 -9.34 9.34 12.55
CA LEU A 244 -10.68 8.77 12.62
C LEU A 244 -10.83 7.76 13.76
N ILE A 245 -9.83 6.88 13.95
CA ILE A 245 -9.81 5.90 15.04
C ILE A 245 -9.78 6.62 16.39
N LEU A 246 -8.89 7.61 16.56
CA LEU A 246 -8.79 8.39 17.80
C LEU A 246 -10.08 9.13 18.13
N GLN A 247 -10.75 9.70 17.12
CA GLN A 247 -12.02 10.39 17.29
C GLN A 247 -13.16 9.42 17.67
N ALA A 248 -13.23 8.25 17.03
CA ALA A 248 -14.23 7.25 17.38
C ALA A 248 -14.03 6.76 18.83
N ASN A 249 -12.77 6.56 19.25
CA ASN A 249 -12.45 6.20 20.63
C ASN A 249 -12.84 7.31 21.64
N ALA A 250 -12.65 8.59 21.28
CA ALA A 250 -13.03 9.73 22.13
C ALA A 250 -14.55 9.92 22.27
N ILE A 251 -15.35 9.44 21.30
CA ILE A 251 -16.81 9.46 21.39
C ILE A 251 -17.31 8.41 22.41
N GLY A 252 -16.71 7.22 22.43
CA GLY A 252 -17.06 6.17 23.37
C GLY A 252 -16.93 4.75 22.81
N ASN A 253 -17.14 3.77 23.66
CA ASN A 253 -16.91 2.35 23.35
C ASN A 253 -17.76 1.84 22.18
N VAL A 254 -19.03 2.25 22.10
CA VAL A 254 -19.94 1.84 21.03
C VAL A 254 -19.47 2.39 19.68
N ALA A 255 -19.11 3.68 19.62
CA ALA A 255 -18.59 4.29 18.40
C ALA A 255 -17.23 3.69 17.98
N SER A 256 -16.37 3.39 18.95
CA SER A 256 -15.09 2.73 18.72
C SER A 256 -15.26 1.33 18.11
N ALA A 257 -16.18 0.53 18.67
CA ALA A 257 -16.48 -0.82 18.16
C ALA A 257 -17.12 -0.75 16.76
N ALA A 258 -18.08 0.14 16.56
CA ALA A 258 -18.72 0.37 15.26
C ALA A 258 -17.71 0.84 14.20
N HIS A 259 -16.76 1.74 14.59
CA HIS A 259 -15.71 2.21 13.70
C HIS A 259 -14.75 1.09 13.28
N ARG A 260 -14.43 0.15 14.16
CA ARG A 260 -13.61 -1.03 13.82
C ARG A 260 -14.29 -1.87 12.74
N ILE A 261 -15.59 -2.12 12.86
CA ILE A 261 -16.35 -2.88 11.85
C ILE A 261 -16.39 -2.09 10.53
N ALA A 262 -16.83 -0.83 10.56
CA ALA A 262 -16.96 0.00 9.38
C ALA A 262 -15.60 0.25 8.69
N GLY A 263 -14.54 0.51 9.47
CA GLY A 263 -13.18 0.74 8.98
C GLY A 263 -12.56 -0.51 8.33
N ASN A 264 -12.77 -1.70 8.91
CA ASN A 264 -12.29 -2.95 8.32
C ASN A 264 -12.99 -3.24 6.98
N VAL A 265 -14.31 -3.14 6.94
CA VAL A 265 -15.08 -3.36 5.69
C VAL A 265 -14.68 -2.34 4.63
N PHE A 266 -14.60 -1.05 5.01
CA PHE A 266 -14.14 0.01 4.12
C PHE A 266 -12.75 -0.29 3.56
N THR A 267 -11.79 -0.65 4.42
CA THR A 267 -10.39 -0.92 4.01
C THR A 267 -10.32 -2.06 3.00
N VAL A 268 -11.05 -3.16 3.22
CA VAL A 268 -11.07 -4.27 2.26
C VAL A 268 -11.67 -3.84 0.92
N CYS A 269 -12.76 -3.08 0.94
CA CYS A 269 -13.42 -2.64 -0.28
C CYS A 269 -12.58 -1.64 -1.10
N VAL A 270 -11.86 -0.72 -0.45
CA VAL A 270 -11.03 0.27 -1.17
C VAL A 270 -9.75 -0.32 -1.77
N LEU A 271 -9.33 -1.53 -1.35
CA LEU A 271 -8.21 -2.24 -1.99
C LEU A 271 -8.49 -2.58 -3.46
N CYS A 272 -9.76 -2.71 -3.86
CA CYS A 272 -10.15 -2.91 -5.26
C CYS A 272 -9.73 -1.74 -6.17
N GLY A 273 -9.39 -0.58 -5.60
CA GLY A 273 -8.88 0.57 -6.34
C GLY A 273 -7.38 0.52 -6.65
N ASP A 274 -6.60 -0.30 -5.94
CA ASP A 274 -5.14 -0.33 -6.11
C ASP A 274 -4.68 -0.81 -7.50
N PRO A 275 -5.33 -1.81 -8.14
CA PRO A 275 -5.03 -2.16 -9.53
C PRO A 275 -5.21 -0.99 -10.52
N LEU A 276 -6.16 -0.07 -10.27
CA LEU A 276 -6.39 1.08 -11.15
C LEU A 276 -5.23 2.08 -11.11
N VAL A 277 -4.56 2.21 -9.97
CA VAL A 277 -3.31 2.98 -9.85
C VAL A 277 -2.26 2.42 -10.79
N GLN A 278 -2.10 1.09 -10.78
CA GLN A 278 -1.13 0.40 -11.64
C GLN A 278 -1.48 0.54 -13.13
N VAL A 279 -2.76 0.41 -13.49
CA VAL A 279 -3.24 0.62 -14.87
C VAL A 279 -2.92 2.03 -15.34
N GLY A 280 -3.18 3.05 -14.51
CA GLY A 280 -2.81 4.43 -14.83
C GLY A 280 -1.31 4.61 -15.11
N GLN A 281 -0.48 4.05 -14.24
CA GLN A 281 0.99 4.15 -14.34
C GLN A 281 1.57 3.36 -15.53
N THR A 282 0.96 2.25 -15.93
CA THR A 282 1.50 1.39 -17.00
C THR A 282 0.99 1.76 -18.38
N MET A 283 -0.30 2.10 -18.51
CA MET A 283 -0.91 2.33 -19.82
C MET A 283 -0.72 3.77 -20.32
N LEU A 284 -0.87 4.76 -19.45
CA LEU A 284 -0.88 6.16 -19.88
C LEU A 284 0.42 6.63 -20.53
N PRO A 285 1.63 6.25 -20.06
CA PRO A 285 2.88 6.68 -20.67
C PRO A 285 3.00 6.37 -22.17
N LYS A 286 2.44 5.22 -22.61
CA LYS A 286 2.43 4.83 -24.03
C LYS A 286 1.67 5.83 -24.90
N TYR A 287 0.48 6.26 -24.43
CA TYR A 287 -0.33 7.24 -25.15
C TYR A 287 0.26 8.64 -25.15
N ILE A 288 1.10 8.97 -24.18
CA ILE A 288 1.82 10.25 -24.14
C ILE A 288 3.03 10.23 -25.07
N ALA A 289 3.82 9.14 -25.08
CA ALA A 289 5.06 9.04 -25.84
C ALA A 289 4.85 8.86 -27.35
N PHE A 290 3.80 8.12 -27.78
CA PHE A 290 3.57 7.74 -29.18
C PHE A 290 2.75 8.71 -30.02
N THR A 291 2.33 9.87 -29.47
CA THR A 291 1.41 10.77 -30.19
C THR A 291 2.00 12.16 -30.45
N PRO A 292 2.96 12.33 -31.38
CA PRO A 292 3.50 13.64 -31.73
C PRO A 292 2.54 14.56 -32.48
N LYS A 293 1.46 14.01 -33.10
CA LYS A 293 0.56 14.74 -34.01
C LYS A 293 -0.85 15.02 -33.47
N ASN A 294 -1.26 14.46 -32.32
CA ASN A 294 -2.67 14.48 -31.87
C ASN A 294 -2.93 15.24 -30.56
N ASP A 295 -2.19 16.31 -30.23
CA ASP A 295 -2.45 17.21 -29.09
C ASP A 295 -2.85 16.52 -27.74
N GLY A 296 -2.37 15.31 -27.51
CA GLY A 296 -2.71 14.55 -26.29
C GLY A 296 -4.16 14.03 -26.20
N LYS A 297 -4.95 14.08 -27.28
CA LYS A 297 -6.34 13.61 -27.29
C LYS A 297 -6.47 12.14 -26.87
N ASN A 298 -5.59 11.28 -27.38
CA ASN A 298 -5.60 9.85 -27.03
C ASN A 298 -5.21 9.59 -25.57
N ALA A 299 -4.23 10.32 -25.04
CA ALA A 299 -3.85 10.22 -23.63
C ALA A 299 -4.98 10.71 -22.71
N ARG A 300 -5.68 11.80 -23.10
CA ARG A 300 -6.86 12.28 -22.35
C ARG A 300 -8.00 11.28 -22.41
N LYS A 301 -8.28 10.69 -23.59
CA LYS A 301 -9.29 9.63 -23.73
C LYS A 301 -8.97 8.44 -22.83
N MET A 302 -7.71 8.00 -22.81
CA MET A 302 -7.27 6.92 -21.92
C MET A 302 -7.42 7.27 -20.44
N ALA A 303 -7.07 8.48 -20.02
CA ALA A 303 -7.27 8.94 -18.65
C ALA A 303 -8.75 8.95 -18.24
N LEU A 304 -9.65 9.37 -19.15
CA LEU A 304 -11.10 9.33 -18.91
C LEU A 304 -11.64 7.89 -18.83
N ILE A 305 -11.11 6.96 -19.64
CA ILE A 305 -11.47 5.53 -19.55
C ILE A 305 -11.05 4.99 -18.18
N ILE A 306 -9.82 5.27 -17.72
CA ILE A 306 -9.32 4.83 -16.40
C ILE A 306 -10.20 5.41 -15.29
N GLN A 307 -10.58 6.68 -15.38
CA GLN A 307 -11.50 7.31 -14.43
C GLN A 307 -12.88 6.67 -14.46
N GLY A 308 -13.42 6.37 -15.64
CA GLY A 308 -14.70 5.65 -15.79
C GLY A 308 -14.67 4.26 -15.15
N MET A 309 -13.57 3.51 -15.34
CA MET A 309 -13.34 2.25 -14.63
C MET A 309 -13.30 2.47 -13.11
N GLY A 310 -12.72 3.59 -12.65
CA GLY A 310 -12.72 3.97 -11.23
C GLY A 310 -14.13 4.13 -10.66
N TYR A 311 -15.05 4.78 -11.39
CA TYR A 311 -16.45 4.87 -10.98
C TYR A 311 -17.14 3.51 -10.97
N MET A 312 -16.96 2.68 -12.00
CA MET A 312 -17.57 1.35 -12.07
C MET A 312 -17.11 0.46 -10.91
N VAL A 313 -15.80 0.32 -10.72
CA VAL A 313 -15.25 -0.48 -9.62
C VAL A 313 -15.64 0.13 -8.26
N GLY A 314 -15.63 1.47 -8.17
CA GLY A 314 -16.01 2.19 -6.96
C GLY A 314 -17.44 1.91 -6.54
N ILE A 315 -18.39 1.98 -7.46
CA ILE A 315 -19.81 1.71 -7.19
C ILE A 315 -20.02 0.24 -6.80
N ILE A 316 -19.40 -0.71 -7.53
CA ILE A 316 -19.51 -2.15 -7.20
C ILE A 316 -18.95 -2.42 -5.80
N SER A 317 -17.72 -1.95 -5.49
CA SER A 317 -17.11 -2.14 -4.18
C SER A 317 -17.89 -1.46 -3.06
N ALA A 318 -18.40 -0.25 -3.30
CA ALA A 318 -19.22 0.47 -2.33
C ALA A 318 -20.57 -0.24 -2.09
N SER A 319 -21.16 -0.87 -3.11
CA SER A 319 -22.39 -1.66 -2.95
C SER A 319 -22.13 -2.91 -2.09
N ILE A 320 -20.98 -3.56 -2.26
CA ILE A 320 -20.54 -4.67 -1.40
C ILE A 320 -20.32 -4.16 0.03
N CYS A 321 -19.65 -3.02 0.19
CA CYS A 321 -19.43 -2.39 1.48
C CYS A 321 -20.75 -2.04 2.19
N PHE A 322 -21.70 -1.45 1.46
CA PHE A 322 -23.06 -1.17 1.93
C PHE A 322 -23.75 -2.44 2.43
N TRP A 323 -23.74 -3.49 1.60
CA TRP A 323 -24.39 -4.77 1.96
C TRP A 323 -23.78 -5.39 3.21
N LEU A 324 -22.45 -5.41 3.31
CA LEU A 324 -21.75 -5.96 4.48
C LEU A 324 -22.02 -5.17 5.76
N LEU A 325 -22.10 -3.83 5.69
CA LEU A 325 -22.35 -3.00 6.86
C LEU A 325 -23.84 -2.99 7.27
N TYR A 326 -24.75 -2.99 6.29
CA TYR A 326 -26.17 -2.89 6.59
C TYR A 326 -26.79 -4.23 7.02
N PHE A 327 -26.51 -5.30 6.26
CA PHE A 327 -27.05 -6.63 6.50
C PHE A 327 -26.09 -7.55 7.24
N GLY A 328 -24.78 -7.41 7.05
CA GLY A 328 -23.75 -8.29 7.60
C GLY A 328 -23.18 -7.84 8.94
N ALA A 329 -23.55 -6.68 9.48
CA ALA A 329 -23.02 -6.17 10.75
C ALA A 329 -23.27 -7.13 11.92
N SER A 330 -24.40 -7.83 11.93
CA SER A 330 -24.74 -8.88 12.91
C SER A 330 -23.78 -10.08 12.91
N GLY A 331 -23.06 -10.31 11.82
CA GLY A 331 -22.01 -11.33 11.74
C GLY A 331 -20.72 -10.96 12.47
N PHE A 332 -20.52 -9.68 12.78
CA PHE A 332 -19.35 -9.19 13.51
C PHE A 332 -19.59 -9.01 15.02
N THR A 333 -20.83 -8.75 15.43
CA THR A 333 -21.18 -8.52 16.82
C THR A 333 -22.65 -8.84 17.08
N THR A 334 -22.97 -9.21 18.33
CA THR A 334 -24.36 -9.41 18.80
C THR A 334 -24.92 -8.18 19.50
N ASP A 335 -24.12 -7.15 19.75
CA ASP A 335 -24.55 -5.93 20.43
C ASP A 335 -25.35 -5.03 19.48
N SER A 336 -26.63 -4.87 19.77
CA SER A 336 -27.58 -4.09 18.96
C SER A 336 -27.20 -2.61 18.85
N SER A 337 -26.59 -2.05 19.88
CA SER A 337 -26.15 -0.63 19.88
C SER A 337 -24.97 -0.41 18.94
N VAL A 338 -24.03 -1.34 18.90
CA VAL A 338 -22.89 -1.31 17.96
C VAL A 338 -23.36 -1.52 16.53
N ILE A 339 -24.31 -2.46 16.30
CA ILE A 339 -24.90 -2.70 14.97
C ILE A 339 -25.60 -1.42 14.47
N ALA A 340 -26.46 -0.81 15.27
CA ALA A 340 -27.16 0.41 14.90
C ALA A 340 -26.20 1.57 14.61
N CYS A 341 -25.14 1.72 15.40
CA CYS A 341 -24.10 2.72 15.19
C CYS A 341 -23.30 2.48 13.90
N ALA A 342 -22.97 1.22 13.57
CA ALA A 342 -22.30 0.88 12.31
C ALA A 342 -23.21 1.11 11.10
N GLN A 343 -24.50 0.77 11.22
CA GLN A 343 -25.50 1.00 10.17
C GLN A 343 -25.75 2.49 9.93
N SER A 344 -25.66 3.35 10.94
CA SER A 344 -25.86 4.79 10.81
C SER A 344 -24.88 5.45 9.84
N VAL A 345 -23.68 4.90 9.67
CA VAL A 345 -22.62 5.47 8.81
C VAL A 345 -22.54 4.82 7.42
N VAL A 346 -23.45 3.91 7.09
CA VAL A 346 -23.42 3.15 5.82
C VAL A 346 -23.39 4.08 4.61
N LEU A 347 -24.19 5.14 4.59
CA LEU A 347 -24.27 6.08 3.46
C LEU A 347 -22.97 6.88 3.26
N PRO A 348 -22.40 7.54 4.28
CA PRO A 348 -21.14 8.24 4.10
C PRO A 348 -19.97 7.29 3.81
N VAL A 349 -19.97 6.06 4.35
CA VAL A 349 -18.96 5.03 4.01
C VAL A 349 -19.08 4.62 2.54
N PHE A 350 -20.30 4.40 2.03
CA PHE A 350 -20.53 4.14 0.60
C PHE A 350 -19.95 5.26 -0.26
N ALA A 351 -20.30 6.50 0.03
CA ALA A 351 -19.82 7.67 -0.72
C ALA A 351 -18.29 7.80 -0.65
N ALA A 352 -17.71 7.61 0.54
CA ALA A 352 -16.26 7.65 0.75
C ALA A 352 -15.54 6.53 -0.02
N THR A 353 -16.13 5.33 -0.12
CA THR A 353 -15.56 4.20 -0.88
C THR A 353 -15.49 4.52 -2.37
N VAL A 354 -16.59 5.03 -2.96
CA VAL A 354 -16.59 5.45 -4.37
C VAL A 354 -15.54 6.53 -4.61
N ALA A 355 -15.55 7.59 -3.79
CA ALA A 355 -14.63 8.72 -3.96
C ALA A 355 -13.16 8.28 -3.78
N ASN A 356 -12.86 7.38 -2.84
CA ASN A 356 -11.51 6.84 -2.64
C ASN A 356 -11.02 6.09 -3.89
N ILE A 357 -11.82 5.16 -4.42
CA ILE A 357 -11.44 4.34 -5.57
C ILE A 357 -11.25 5.20 -6.83
N VAL A 358 -12.14 6.18 -7.05
CA VAL A 358 -12.00 7.12 -8.17
C VAL A 358 -10.75 7.99 -7.98
N SER A 359 -10.48 8.48 -6.77
CA SER A 359 -9.25 9.26 -6.49
C SER A 359 -7.99 8.44 -6.76
N LYS A 360 -7.97 7.13 -6.41
CA LYS A 360 -6.87 6.22 -6.71
C LYS A 360 -6.63 6.06 -8.22
N SER A 361 -7.69 5.93 -9.03
CA SER A 361 -7.56 5.84 -10.49
C SER A 361 -6.90 7.10 -11.08
N LEU A 362 -7.31 8.27 -10.61
CA LEU A 362 -6.72 9.56 -11.01
C LEU A 362 -5.31 9.75 -10.47
N TYR A 363 -5.01 9.26 -9.26
CA TYR A 363 -3.66 9.26 -8.71
C TYR A 363 -2.68 8.52 -9.63
N GLY A 364 -3.04 7.32 -10.12
CA GLY A 364 -2.24 6.58 -11.09
C GLY A 364 -1.95 7.37 -12.36
N VAL A 365 -2.96 8.08 -12.90
CA VAL A 365 -2.83 8.98 -14.04
C VAL A 365 -1.84 10.12 -13.76
N MET A 366 -1.94 10.77 -12.59
CA MET A 366 -1.06 11.89 -12.20
C MET A 366 0.39 11.47 -12.01
N VAL A 367 0.62 10.29 -11.42
CA VAL A 367 1.97 9.71 -11.29
C VAL A 367 2.58 9.44 -12.67
N ALA A 368 1.79 8.87 -13.59
CA ALA A 368 2.21 8.65 -14.98
C ALA A 368 2.56 9.97 -15.70
N MET A 369 1.86 11.05 -15.37
CA MET A 369 2.13 12.41 -15.89
C MET A 369 3.31 13.10 -15.18
N LYS A 370 4.02 12.44 -14.28
CA LYS A 370 5.12 12.99 -13.45
C LYS A 370 4.71 14.23 -12.62
N GLN A 371 3.44 14.35 -12.20
CA GLN A 371 2.94 15.49 -11.43
C GLN A 371 2.93 15.22 -9.90
N LEU A 372 4.01 14.63 -9.38
CA LEU A 372 4.12 14.25 -7.97
C LEU A 372 4.08 15.44 -7.00
N SER A 373 4.70 16.58 -7.38
CA SER A 373 4.69 17.79 -6.53
C SER A 373 3.28 18.37 -6.39
N PHE A 374 2.47 18.31 -7.46
CA PHE A 374 1.07 18.73 -7.41
C PHE A 374 0.26 17.81 -6.49
N LEU A 375 0.46 16.49 -6.60
CA LEU A 375 -0.19 15.51 -5.72
C LEU A 375 0.18 15.76 -4.25
N ALA A 376 1.45 15.99 -3.95
CA ALA A 376 1.91 16.27 -2.60
C ALA A 376 1.27 17.56 -2.04
N GLY A 377 1.21 18.62 -2.85
CA GLY A 377 0.55 19.87 -2.46
C GLY A 377 -0.95 19.71 -2.21
N LEU A 378 -1.66 19.01 -3.11
CA LEU A 378 -3.08 18.71 -2.95
C LEU A 378 -3.35 17.91 -1.67
N THR A 379 -2.51 16.90 -1.40
CA THR A 379 -2.65 16.06 -0.21
C THR A 379 -2.34 16.84 1.06
N ALA A 380 -1.32 17.72 1.05
CA ALA A 380 -1.01 18.59 2.19
C ALA A 380 -2.20 19.47 2.56
N ILE A 381 -2.75 20.20 1.58
CA ILE A 381 -3.91 21.07 1.76
C ILE A 381 -5.12 20.25 2.22
N GLY A 382 -5.38 19.11 1.57
CA GLY A 382 -6.50 18.24 1.91
C GLY A 382 -6.40 17.69 3.34
N THR A 383 -5.23 17.21 3.77
CA THR A 383 -5.02 16.70 5.13
C THR A 383 -5.16 17.82 6.17
N SER A 384 -4.60 19.01 5.91
CA SER A 384 -4.76 20.16 6.81
C SER A 384 -6.23 20.58 6.93
N SER A 385 -6.97 20.62 5.81
CA SER A 385 -8.40 20.92 5.79
C SER A 385 -9.23 19.86 6.53
N PHE A 386 -8.88 18.58 6.38
CA PHE A 386 -9.50 17.48 7.11
C PHE A 386 -9.29 17.63 8.62
N LEU A 387 -8.06 17.91 9.08
CA LEU A 387 -7.75 18.12 10.48
C LEU A 387 -8.52 19.33 11.05
N ALA A 388 -8.58 20.42 10.32
CA ALA A 388 -9.35 21.60 10.70
C ALA A 388 -10.86 21.29 10.80
N ALA A 389 -11.41 20.52 9.86
CA ALA A 389 -12.80 20.07 9.90
C ALA A 389 -13.08 19.16 11.11
N VAL A 390 -12.18 18.26 11.45
CA VAL A 390 -12.30 17.40 12.65
C VAL A 390 -12.33 18.26 13.93
N VAL A 391 -11.47 19.27 14.03
CA VAL A 391 -11.49 20.22 15.18
C VAL A 391 -12.83 20.95 15.24
N ALA A 392 -13.36 21.41 14.10
CA ALA A 392 -14.66 22.07 14.05
C ALA A 392 -15.82 21.13 14.44
N ILE A 393 -15.80 19.87 13.94
CA ILE A 393 -16.77 18.83 14.31
C ILE A 393 -16.78 18.62 15.83
N ASN A 394 -15.60 18.54 16.46
CA ASN A 394 -15.48 18.35 17.90
C ASN A 394 -16.02 19.56 18.71
N LYS A 395 -15.86 20.77 18.17
CA LYS A 395 -16.27 21.99 18.84
C LYS A 395 -17.80 22.26 18.73
N TYR A 396 -18.39 21.94 17.59
CA TYR A 396 -19.74 22.38 17.26
C TYR A 396 -20.80 21.27 17.25
N LEU A 397 -20.40 20.00 17.15
CA LEU A 397 -21.34 18.88 17.08
C LEU A 397 -21.38 18.07 18.39
N GLY A 398 -22.59 17.58 18.74
CA GLY A 398 -22.79 16.66 19.86
C GLY A 398 -22.28 15.25 19.58
N PRO A 399 -22.10 14.41 20.61
CA PRO A 399 -21.54 13.06 20.48
C PRO A 399 -22.28 12.19 19.45
N ASP A 400 -23.60 12.28 19.40
CA ASP A 400 -24.46 11.44 18.54
C ASP A 400 -24.28 11.72 17.06
N THR A 401 -23.95 12.97 16.69
CA THR A 401 -23.77 13.38 15.30
C THR A 401 -22.32 13.37 14.86
N ARG A 402 -21.36 13.38 15.81
CA ARG A 402 -19.91 13.43 15.50
C ARG A 402 -19.47 12.27 14.67
N TYR A 403 -19.84 11.06 15.04
CA TYR A 403 -19.38 9.85 14.34
C TYR A 403 -19.82 9.84 12.88
N TYR A 404 -21.07 10.22 12.62
CA TYR A 404 -21.60 10.36 11.26
C TYR A 404 -20.89 11.47 10.46
N ALA A 405 -20.64 12.62 11.08
CA ALA A 405 -19.94 13.74 10.45
C ALA A 405 -18.49 13.44 10.10
N LEU A 406 -17.78 12.61 10.89
CA LEU A 406 -16.41 12.19 10.61
C LEU A 406 -16.29 11.41 9.30
N TRP A 407 -17.25 10.55 8.99
CA TRP A 407 -17.27 9.79 7.75
C TRP A 407 -17.61 10.67 6.54
N TRP A 408 -18.47 11.69 6.71
CA TRP A 408 -18.70 12.70 5.68
C TRP A 408 -17.49 13.59 5.45
N CYS A 409 -16.72 13.87 6.49
CA CYS A 409 -15.45 14.58 6.36
C CYS A 409 -14.44 13.76 5.52
N LEU A 410 -14.37 12.45 5.73
CA LEU A 410 -13.55 11.54 4.91
C LEU A 410 -14.02 11.52 3.45
N PHE A 411 -15.33 11.41 3.21
CA PHE A 411 -15.89 11.54 1.86
C PHE A 411 -15.51 12.86 1.20
N SER A 412 -15.64 13.98 1.93
CA SER A 412 -15.31 15.31 1.40
C SER A 412 -13.84 15.41 1.00
N TYR A 413 -12.94 14.83 1.79
CA TYR A 413 -11.51 14.77 1.45
C TYR A 413 -11.27 14.10 0.09
N TYR A 414 -11.81 12.90 -0.12
CA TYR A 414 -11.64 12.17 -1.39
C TYR A 414 -12.47 12.80 -2.53
N GLY A 415 -13.67 13.31 -2.24
CA GLY A 415 -14.54 13.95 -3.22
C GLY A 415 -13.90 15.21 -3.82
N ILE A 416 -13.34 16.09 -2.97
CA ILE A 416 -12.60 17.28 -3.43
C ILE A 416 -11.37 16.85 -4.25
N ALA A 417 -10.63 15.83 -3.79
CA ALA A 417 -9.50 15.30 -4.54
C ALA A 417 -9.93 14.84 -5.94
N VAL A 418 -11.04 14.10 -6.08
CA VAL A 418 -11.58 13.69 -7.38
C VAL A 418 -11.86 14.85 -8.28
N VAL A 419 -12.55 15.90 -7.78
CA VAL A 419 -12.87 17.09 -8.57
C VAL A 419 -11.61 17.81 -9.04
N VAL A 420 -10.69 18.08 -8.13
CA VAL A 420 -9.45 18.81 -8.43
C VAL A 420 -8.56 18.01 -9.40
N LEU A 421 -8.42 16.71 -9.20
CA LEU A 421 -7.63 15.84 -10.09
C LEU A 421 -8.27 15.73 -11.48
N THR A 422 -9.59 15.62 -11.57
CA THR A 422 -10.31 15.59 -12.85
C THR A 422 -10.10 16.89 -13.64
N ILE A 423 -10.25 18.04 -12.99
CA ILE A 423 -9.98 19.35 -13.61
C ILE A 423 -8.51 19.43 -14.05
N ARG A 424 -7.58 18.96 -13.22
CA ARG A 424 -6.15 18.98 -13.53
C ARG A 424 -5.82 18.13 -14.77
N VAL A 425 -6.37 16.92 -14.86
CA VAL A 425 -6.24 16.05 -16.05
C VAL A 425 -6.83 16.71 -17.28
N ALA A 426 -7.99 17.36 -17.16
CA ALA A 426 -8.65 18.04 -18.27
C ALA A 426 -7.88 19.26 -18.78
N THR A 427 -7.21 20.01 -17.89
CA THR A 427 -6.53 21.28 -18.21
C THR A 427 -5.05 21.12 -18.54
N THR A 428 -4.39 20.03 -18.11
CA THR A 428 -2.97 19.82 -18.39
C THR A 428 -2.77 19.45 -19.86
N ARG A 429 -1.84 20.14 -20.52
CA ARG A 429 -1.35 19.73 -21.86
C ARG A 429 -0.55 18.44 -21.71
N LEU A 430 -1.10 17.32 -22.18
CA LEU A 430 -0.52 15.98 -22.09
C LEU A 430 0.63 15.74 -23.07
N VAL A 431 1.08 16.79 -23.78
CA VAL A 431 2.11 16.73 -24.82
C VAL A 431 3.22 17.72 -24.46
N ASN A 432 4.11 17.34 -23.56
CA ASN A 432 5.38 18.05 -23.42
C ASN A 432 6.52 17.04 -23.51
N LYS A 433 7.03 16.85 -24.74
CA LYS A 433 8.11 15.91 -25.08
C LYS A 433 9.37 16.14 -24.23
N GLU A 434 9.65 17.38 -23.86
CA GLU A 434 10.83 17.75 -23.07
C GLU A 434 10.75 17.30 -21.60
N ARG A 435 9.55 17.26 -21.00
CA ARG A 435 9.37 16.77 -19.63
C ARG A 435 9.44 15.24 -19.48
N TYR A 436 9.29 14.50 -20.57
CA TYR A 436 9.38 13.03 -20.53
C TYR A 436 10.80 12.52 -20.74
N LEU A 437 11.70 13.35 -21.30
CA LEU A 437 13.10 13.01 -21.55
C LEU A 437 14.05 13.48 -20.44
N SER A 438 13.60 14.37 -19.56
CA SER A 438 14.29 14.80 -18.31
C SER A 438 13.81 14.00 -17.10
#